data_58982a2baa4f648032865c47f2df3cab
#
_entry.id   58982a2baa4f648032865c47f2df3cab
#
_cell.length_a   1.000
_cell.length_b   1.000
_cell.length_c   1.000
_cell.angle_alpha   90.00
_cell.angle_beta   90.00
_cell.angle_gamma   90.00
#
_symmetry.space_group_name_H-M   'P 1'
#
loop_
_entity.id
_entity.type
_entity.pdbx_description
1 polymer ?
#
loop_
_entity_poly.entity_id
_entity_poly.type
_entity_poly.pdbx_seq_one_letter_code
_entity_poly.pdbx_strand_id
1 'polypeptide(L)'
;MATVLVTGATGNVGSRAVDELRDRGIPVRAFVRDPERAAAVLGGLTDLAHGDFARVDSVRRAMDGIERVLLICGNDPRQVEFGTAAIDAAARAGVRRIVLLSTIGAEAGSPTVFFDQHGRIEEYLHGSRIPGVVLRSSHLMSNLLGSAATIRQAGRFFLPAGDARIAMIDPRDVAAAAAAALTTDGHDGRTHVLTGPEALTYGDVARRLSGVVGRPIEFVDVPDEAALAGLARAGLSPWLAEQVVAVFGALRDGVNASTTDTVRELTGREPRDIEDFVRWSAPLLQSD
;
A
#
# COMPACT_ATOMS: atom_id res chain seq x y z
N MET A 1 1.67 8.34 26.01
CA MET A 1 2.17 7.96 24.68
C MET A 1 1.15 8.42 23.64
N ALA A 2 1.62 8.91 22.49
CA ALA A 2 0.74 9.38 21.42
C ALA A 2 -0.12 8.23 20.87
N THR A 3 -1.44 8.41 20.79
CA THR A 3 -2.33 7.42 20.16
C THR A 3 -2.35 7.63 18.65
N VAL A 4 -2.12 6.56 17.90
CA VAL A 4 -2.09 6.58 16.43
C VAL A 4 -3.39 6.00 15.88
N LEU A 5 -4.06 6.73 14.98
CA LEU A 5 -5.13 6.19 14.16
C LEU A 5 -4.51 5.58 12.89
N VAL A 6 -4.84 4.33 12.59
CA VAL A 6 -4.48 3.68 11.32
C VAL A 6 -5.76 3.47 10.50
N THR A 7 -5.85 4.12 9.34
CA THR A 7 -6.89 3.82 8.37
C THR A 7 -6.42 2.72 7.41
N GLY A 8 -7.36 2.03 6.72
CA GLY A 8 -6.96 0.88 5.91
C GLY A 8 -6.30 -0.25 6.73
N ALA A 9 -6.58 -0.31 8.03
CA ALA A 9 -5.91 -1.16 9.02
C ALA A 9 -6.00 -2.67 8.73
N THR A 10 -6.94 -3.13 7.94
CA THR A 10 -7.08 -4.54 7.54
C THR A 10 -6.44 -4.86 6.17
N GLY A 11 -5.81 -3.87 5.56
CA GLY A 11 -5.10 -4.03 4.27
C GLY A 11 -3.66 -4.52 4.41
N ASN A 12 -2.99 -4.75 3.26
CA ASN A 12 -1.65 -5.30 3.20
C ASN A 12 -0.60 -4.49 3.98
N VAL A 13 -0.63 -3.17 3.87
CA VAL A 13 0.28 -2.28 4.60
C VAL A 13 -0.28 -1.95 5.98
N GLY A 14 -1.58 -1.62 6.08
CA GLY A 14 -2.18 -1.15 7.32
C GLY A 14 -2.10 -2.15 8.46
N SER A 15 -2.35 -3.45 8.20
CA SER A 15 -2.24 -4.49 9.23
C SER A 15 -0.81 -4.64 9.76
N ARG A 16 0.18 -4.56 8.89
CA ARG A 16 1.60 -4.60 9.26
C ARG A 16 2.03 -3.34 10.01
N ALA A 17 1.46 -2.18 9.66
CA ALA A 17 1.72 -0.94 10.41
C ALA A 17 1.13 -1.00 11.83
N VAL A 18 -0.04 -1.62 12.00
CA VAL A 18 -0.59 -1.89 13.34
C VAL A 18 0.36 -2.78 14.14
N ASP A 19 0.87 -3.86 13.57
CA ASP A 19 1.83 -4.76 14.23
C ASP A 19 3.13 -4.00 14.61
N GLU A 20 3.75 -3.28 13.68
CA GLU A 20 4.98 -2.50 13.91
C GLU A 20 4.81 -1.42 15.01
N LEU A 21 3.67 -0.74 15.06
CA LEU A 21 3.38 0.24 16.10
C LEU A 21 3.20 -0.42 17.47
N ARG A 22 2.53 -1.56 17.52
CA ARG A 22 2.32 -2.31 18.76
C ARG A 22 3.63 -2.85 19.32
N ASP A 23 4.49 -3.41 18.48
CA ASP A 23 5.81 -3.91 18.87
C ASP A 23 6.68 -2.78 19.48
N ARG A 24 6.40 -1.54 19.09
CA ARG A 24 6.99 -0.33 19.69
C ARG A 24 6.26 0.18 20.94
N GLY A 25 5.22 -0.51 21.40
CA GLY A 25 4.42 -0.10 22.55
C GLY A 25 3.56 1.16 22.30
N ILE A 26 3.26 1.49 21.06
CA ILE A 26 2.43 2.64 20.68
C ILE A 26 0.95 2.23 20.69
N PRO A 27 0.07 2.95 21.42
CA PRO A 27 -1.37 2.71 21.35
C PRO A 27 -1.93 2.98 19.94
N VAL A 28 -2.67 2.02 19.41
CA VAL A 28 -3.25 2.10 18.07
C VAL A 28 -4.77 2.02 18.14
N ARG A 29 -5.44 2.94 17.43
CA ARG A 29 -6.83 2.83 17.04
C ARG A 29 -6.91 2.43 15.57
N ALA A 30 -7.61 1.35 15.25
CA ALA A 30 -7.81 0.89 13.89
C ALA A 30 -9.17 1.36 13.35
N PHE A 31 -9.17 2.16 12.27
CA PHE A 31 -10.40 2.56 11.57
C PHE A 31 -10.80 1.48 10.58
N VAL A 32 -11.95 0.85 10.80
CA VAL A 32 -12.38 -0.35 10.08
C VAL A 32 -13.85 -0.31 9.70
N ARG A 33 -14.20 -0.86 8.53
CA ARG A 33 -15.57 -1.00 8.06
C ARG A 33 -16.27 -2.24 8.61
N ASP A 34 -15.49 -3.27 8.88
CA ASP A 34 -15.96 -4.58 9.34
C ASP A 34 -15.15 -4.97 10.59
N PRO A 35 -15.72 -4.82 11.79
CA PRO A 35 -15.05 -5.16 13.04
C PRO A 35 -14.75 -6.65 13.21
N GLU A 36 -15.60 -7.57 12.68
CA GLU A 36 -15.37 -9.01 12.78
C GLU A 36 -14.16 -9.42 11.97
N ARG A 37 -14.09 -8.97 10.73
CA ARG A 37 -12.92 -9.16 9.87
C ARG A 37 -11.68 -8.52 10.50
N ALA A 38 -11.82 -7.33 11.09
CA ALA A 38 -10.70 -6.65 11.75
C ALA A 38 -10.16 -7.47 12.92
N ALA A 39 -11.02 -8.04 13.75
CA ALA A 39 -10.62 -8.91 14.86
C ALA A 39 -9.84 -10.15 14.37
N ALA A 40 -10.26 -10.75 13.27
CA ALA A 40 -9.57 -11.89 12.66
C ALA A 40 -8.18 -11.51 12.11
N VAL A 41 -8.06 -10.33 11.45
CA VAL A 41 -6.81 -9.88 10.83
C VAL A 41 -5.82 -9.32 11.85
N LEU A 42 -6.31 -8.57 12.85
CA LEU A 42 -5.49 -7.81 13.80
C LEU A 42 -5.26 -8.54 15.13
N GLY A 43 -5.79 -9.76 15.29
CA GLY A 43 -5.49 -10.61 16.45
C GLY A 43 -6.09 -10.13 17.76
N GLY A 44 -7.40 -9.83 17.79
CA GLY A 44 -8.13 -9.59 19.06
C GLY A 44 -7.74 -8.32 19.79
N LEU A 45 -7.11 -7.40 19.11
CA LEU A 45 -6.71 -6.12 19.65
C LEU A 45 -7.76 -5.08 19.57
N THR A 46 -7.59 -4.24 20.49
CA THR A 46 -7.35 -2.81 20.39
C THR A 46 -8.62 -2.02 20.13
N ASP A 47 -8.51 -0.76 20.39
CA ASP A 47 -9.50 0.25 20.10
C ASP A 47 -9.88 0.22 18.60
N LEU A 48 -11.02 -0.39 18.28
CA LEU A 48 -11.57 -0.44 16.93
C LEU A 48 -12.55 0.72 16.76
N ALA A 49 -12.25 1.64 15.87
CA ALA A 49 -13.19 2.67 15.43
C ALA A 49 -13.97 2.14 14.22
N HIS A 50 -15.22 1.74 14.43
CA HIS A 50 -16.12 1.32 13.35
C HIS A 50 -16.56 2.54 12.54
N GLY A 51 -16.28 2.53 11.23
CA GLY A 51 -16.65 3.61 10.33
C GLY A 51 -16.36 3.34 8.87
N ASP A 52 -16.75 4.28 8.04
CA ASP A 52 -16.52 4.26 6.60
C ASP A 52 -16.14 5.67 6.14
N PHE A 53 -15.21 5.80 5.20
CA PHE A 53 -14.84 7.09 4.61
C PHE A 53 -16.02 7.80 3.95
N ALA A 54 -16.98 7.05 3.40
CA ALA A 54 -18.21 7.61 2.84
C ALA A 54 -19.10 8.27 3.89
N ARG A 55 -18.86 8.03 5.17
CA ARG A 55 -19.61 8.60 6.30
C ARG A 55 -18.71 9.51 7.13
N VAL A 56 -18.60 10.78 6.73
CA VAL A 56 -17.69 11.78 7.32
C VAL A 56 -17.78 11.84 8.85
N ASP A 57 -18.96 11.72 9.43
CA ASP A 57 -19.12 11.74 10.88
C ASP A 57 -18.48 10.52 11.58
N SER A 58 -18.37 9.37 10.91
CA SER A 58 -17.63 8.24 11.45
C SER A 58 -16.12 8.50 11.44
N VAL A 59 -15.62 9.18 10.41
CA VAL A 59 -14.22 9.60 10.33
C VAL A 59 -13.89 10.60 11.43
N ARG A 60 -14.76 11.59 11.65
CA ARG A 60 -14.60 12.59 12.74
C ARG A 60 -14.52 11.92 14.10
N ARG A 61 -15.48 11.04 14.44
CA ARG A 61 -15.44 10.31 15.72
C ARG A 61 -14.19 9.47 15.90
N ALA A 62 -13.67 8.87 14.82
CA ALA A 62 -12.46 8.07 14.89
C ALA A 62 -11.23 8.90 15.27
N MET A 63 -11.22 10.21 14.97
CA MET A 63 -10.12 11.14 15.27
C MET A 63 -10.11 11.65 16.73
N ASP A 64 -11.17 11.39 17.52
CA ASP A 64 -11.26 11.91 18.90
C ASP A 64 -10.13 11.33 19.77
N GLY A 65 -9.29 12.21 20.35
CA GLY A 65 -8.16 11.83 21.18
C GLY A 65 -6.94 11.27 20.43
N ILE A 66 -6.92 11.38 19.11
CA ILE A 66 -5.80 10.93 18.25
C ILE A 66 -4.77 12.03 18.13
N GLU A 67 -3.49 11.67 18.28
CA GLU A 67 -2.38 12.60 18.10
C GLU A 67 -1.73 12.47 16.71
N ARG A 68 -1.71 11.28 16.13
CA ARG A 68 -1.08 11.02 14.84
C ARG A 68 -1.94 10.09 13.99
N VAL A 69 -1.87 10.23 12.68
CA VAL A 69 -2.68 9.43 11.73
C VAL A 69 -1.77 8.79 10.69
N LEU A 70 -1.92 7.48 10.48
CA LEU A 70 -1.50 6.83 9.25
C LEU A 70 -2.72 6.81 8.31
N LEU A 71 -2.68 7.68 7.30
CA LEU A 71 -3.75 7.81 6.33
C LEU A 71 -3.48 6.90 5.12
N ILE A 72 -4.25 5.83 5.00
CA ILE A 72 -4.27 4.92 3.87
C ILE A 72 -5.68 4.95 3.29
N CYS A 73 -5.83 5.51 2.09
CA CYS A 73 -7.07 5.48 1.33
C CYS A 73 -7.05 4.29 0.36
N GLY A 74 -8.11 3.50 0.33
CA GLY A 74 -8.25 2.43 -0.67
C GLY A 74 -8.57 3.00 -2.06
N ASN A 75 -8.33 2.20 -3.09
CA ASN A 75 -8.67 2.56 -4.46
C ASN A 75 -10.20 2.67 -4.63
N ASP A 76 -10.68 3.88 -4.87
CA ASP A 76 -12.08 4.21 -5.02
C ASP A 76 -12.21 5.43 -5.94
N PRO A 77 -13.23 5.53 -6.81
CA PRO A 77 -13.47 6.74 -7.60
C PRO A 77 -13.54 8.03 -6.77
N ARG A 78 -13.93 7.93 -5.51
CA ARG A 78 -14.05 9.03 -4.54
C ARG A 78 -12.83 9.17 -3.62
N GLN A 79 -11.69 8.54 -3.95
CA GLN A 79 -10.51 8.53 -3.08
C GLN A 79 -10.06 9.93 -2.66
N VAL A 80 -10.10 10.91 -3.57
CA VAL A 80 -9.73 12.31 -3.27
C VAL A 80 -10.67 12.91 -2.23
N GLU A 81 -11.99 12.74 -2.40
CA GLU A 81 -12.98 13.19 -1.43
C GLU A 81 -12.73 12.57 -0.04
N PHE A 82 -12.46 11.29 0.00
CA PHE A 82 -12.20 10.57 1.25
C PHE A 82 -10.90 11.04 1.94
N GLY A 83 -9.82 11.20 1.17
CA GLY A 83 -8.55 11.65 1.69
C GLY A 83 -8.62 13.08 2.25
N THR A 84 -9.21 14.00 1.49
CA THR A 84 -9.35 15.41 1.91
C THR A 84 -10.28 15.55 3.11
N ALA A 85 -11.40 14.82 3.16
CA ALA A 85 -12.29 14.82 4.31
C ALA A 85 -11.62 14.26 5.58
N ALA A 86 -10.74 13.26 5.44
CA ALA A 86 -9.97 12.71 6.56
C ALA A 86 -8.93 13.72 7.08
N ILE A 87 -8.23 14.44 6.19
CA ILE A 87 -7.30 15.51 6.55
C ILE A 87 -8.04 16.63 7.29
N ASP A 88 -9.21 17.05 6.82
CA ASP A 88 -10.05 18.03 7.49
C ASP A 88 -10.53 17.58 8.87
N ALA A 89 -10.93 16.32 9.00
CA ALA A 89 -11.33 15.75 10.29
C ALA A 89 -10.15 15.72 11.27
N ALA A 90 -8.97 15.36 10.82
CA ALA A 90 -7.75 15.36 11.60
C ALA A 90 -7.38 16.80 12.07
N ALA A 91 -7.50 17.80 11.19
CA ALA A 91 -7.26 19.20 11.52
C ALA A 91 -8.19 19.70 12.63
N ARG A 92 -9.49 19.38 12.53
CA ARG A 92 -10.50 19.77 13.54
C ARG A 92 -10.29 19.07 14.89
N ALA A 93 -9.80 17.84 14.88
CA ALA A 93 -9.49 17.08 16.09
C ALA A 93 -8.16 17.47 16.76
N GLY A 94 -7.36 18.34 16.14
CA GLY A 94 -6.07 18.76 16.68
C GLY A 94 -4.96 17.71 16.50
N VAL A 95 -5.08 16.84 15.50
CA VAL A 95 -4.03 15.88 15.13
C VAL A 95 -2.73 16.61 14.83
N ARG A 96 -1.62 16.10 15.35
CA ARG A 96 -0.30 16.74 15.31
C ARG A 96 0.55 16.33 14.12
N ARG A 97 0.26 15.18 13.51
CA ARG A 97 0.97 14.67 12.32
C ARG A 97 0.11 13.70 11.52
N ILE A 98 0.14 13.83 10.20
CA ILE A 98 -0.39 12.84 9.27
C ILE A 98 0.77 12.24 8.48
N VAL A 99 0.86 10.90 8.46
CA VAL A 99 1.68 10.16 7.50
C VAL A 99 0.72 9.61 6.44
N LEU A 100 0.85 10.11 5.22
CA LEU A 100 0.03 9.71 4.07
C LEU A 100 0.75 8.62 3.28
N LEU A 101 0.12 7.47 3.12
CA LEU A 101 0.58 6.47 2.15
C LEU A 101 0.12 6.88 0.75
N SER A 102 1.10 7.14 -0.10
CA SER A 102 0.95 7.51 -1.50
C SER A 102 1.70 6.53 -2.41
N THR A 103 1.87 6.86 -3.67
CA THR A 103 2.52 6.03 -4.67
C THR A 103 3.58 6.80 -5.45
N ILE A 104 4.61 6.11 -5.95
CA ILE A 104 5.50 6.68 -6.97
C ILE A 104 4.64 7.03 -8.20
N GLY A 105 4.95 8.16 -8.83
CA GLY A 105 4.18 8.70 -9.95
C GLY A 105 3.00 9.59 -9.53
N ALA A 106 2.72 9.74 -8.22
CA ALA A 106 1.67 10.64 -7.73
C ALA A 106 1.92 12.07 -8.20
N GLU A 107 0.98 12.60 -9.00
CA GLU A 107 1.02 13.94 -9.57
C GLU A 107 -0.40 14.37 -9.93
N ALA A 108 -0.83 15.54 -9.47
CA ALA A 108 -2.14 16.08 -9.82
C ALA A 108 -2.17 16.43 -11.32
N GLY A 109 -3.23 15.99 -12.01
CA GLY A 109 -3.33 16.10 -13.47
C GLY A 109 -2.69 14.93 -14.23
N SER A 110 -2.16 13.92 -13.58
CA SER A 110 -1.64 12.71 -14.22
C SER A 110 -2.73 12.03 -15.08
N PRO A 111 -2.39 11.52 -16.28
CA PRO A 111 -3.33 10.70 -17.06
C PRO A 111 -3.68 9.37 -16.40
N THR A 112 -2.83 8.88 -15.49
CA THR A 112 -3.11 7.68 -14.67
C THR A 112 -3.92 8.10 -13.45
N VAL A 113 -5.19 7.69 -13.39
CA VAL A 113 -6.14 8.16 -12.36
C VAL A 113 -5.64 7.94 -10.94
N PHE A 114 -5.01 6.80 -10.64
CA PHE A 114 -4.45 6.56 -9.30
C PHE A 114 -3.35 7.57 -8.96
N PHE A 115 -2.52 7.94 -9.91
CA PHE A 115 -1.47 8.94 -9.69
C PHE A 115 -2.05 10.34 -9.49
N ASP A 116 -3.06 10.72 -10.30
CA ASP A 116 -3.80 11.97 -10.12
C ASP A 116 -4.46 12.04 -8.73
N GLN A 117 -5.18 10.99 -8.34
CA GLN A 117 -5.86 10.95 -7.05
C GLN A 117 -4.88 11.10 -5.88
N HIS A 118 -3.77 10.38 -5.90
CA HIS A 118 -2.73 10.50 -4.88
C HIS A 118 -2.08 11.89 -4.90
N GLY A 119 -1.73 12.42 -6.07
CA GLY A 119 -1.15 13.76 -6.21
C GLY A 119 -2.04 14.85 -5.61
N ARG A 120 -3.33 14.81 -5.90
CA ARG A 120 -4.31 15.76 -5.35
C ARG A 120 -4.46 15.66 -3.83
N ILE A 121 -4.38 14.47 -3.25
CA ILE A 121 -4.41 14.29 -1.78
C ILE A 121 -3.12 14.81 -1.17
N GLU A 122 -1.96 14.58 -1.80
CA GLU A 122 -0.68 15.13 -1.36
C GLU A 122 -0.68 16.66 -1.36
N GLU A 123 -1.14 17.28 -2.46
CA GLU A 123 -1.28 18.75 -2.55
C GLU A 123 -2.18 19.30 -1.45
N TYR A 124 -3.32 18.63 -1.20
CA TYR A 124 -4.24 19.03 -0.15
C TYR A 124 -3.60 18.94 1.25
N LEU A 125 -2.86 17.86 1.52
CA LEU A 125 -2.12 17.69 2.78
C LEU A 125 -1.05 18.78 2.95
N HIS A 126 -0.27 19.07 1.91
CA HIS A 126 0.74 20.12 1.93
C HIS A 126 0.13 21.51 2.16
N GLY A 127 -1.06 21.79 1.61
CA GLY A 127 -1.81 23.02 1.86
C GLY A 127 -2.50 23.08 3.22
N SER A 128 -2.54 21.99 3.96
CA SER A 128 -3.16 21.92 5.29
C SER A 128 -2.27 22.54 6.37
N ARG A 129 -2.85 22.78 7.56
CA ARG A 129 -2.09 23.27 8.73
C ARG A 129 -1.43 22.16 9.55
N ILE A 130 -1.64 20.90 9.17
CA ILE A 130 -1.09 19.76 9.90
C ILE A 130 0.26 19.40 9.29
N PRO A 131 1.31 19.19 10.10
CA PRO A 131 2.56 18.62 9.62
C PRO A 131 2.29 17.28 8.90
N GLY A 132 2.56 17.24 7.60
CA GLY A 132 2.34 16.08 6.75
C GLY A 132 3.65 15.40 6.38
N VAL A 133 3.66 14.08 6.34
CA VAL A 133 4.73 13.25 5.77
C VAL A 133 4.12 12.41 4.67
N VAL A 134 4.70 12.43 3.49
CA VAL A 134 4.25 11.61 2.36
C VAL A 134 5.19 10.44 2.16
N LEU A 135 4.63 9.23 2.08
CA LEU A 135 5.36 8.01 1.74
C LEU A 135 4.91 7.54 0.36
N ARG A 136 5.70 7.82 -0.67
CA ARG A 136 5.46 7.35 -2.03
C ARG A 136 6.04 5.94 -2.18
N SER A 137 5.21 4.92 -2.02
CA SER A 137 5.64 3.54 -2.19
C SER A 137 5.74 3.13 -3.64
N SER A 138 6.70 2.28 -3.97
CA SER A 138 6.75 1.55 -5.21
C SER A 138 5.64 0.49 -5.26
N HIS A 139 5.53 -0.18 -6.41
CA HIS A 139 4.59 -1.27 -6.63
C HIS A 139 4.79 -2.37 -5.58
N LEU A 140 3.73 -2.73 -4.87
CA LEU A 140 3.82 -3.67 -3.75
C LEU A 140 4.03 -5.11 -4.24
N MET A 141 4.96 -5.84 -3.64
CA MET A 141 5.16 -7.27 -3.89
C MET A 141 3.87 -8.08 -3.63
N SER A 142 3.03 -7.65 -2.69
CA SER A 142 1.75 -8.29 -2.39
C SER A 142 0.74 -8.26 -3.54
N ASN A 143 0.93 -7.42 -4.56
CA ASN A 143 0.08 -7.42 -5.76
C ASN A 143 0.19 -8.76 -6.53
N LEU A 144 1.33 -9.46 -6.40
CA LEU A 144 1.51 -10.80 -6.95
C LEU A 144 0.50 -11.82 -6.39
N LEU A 145 0.02 -11.63 -5.16
CA LEU A 145 -0.95 -12.51 -4.53
C LEU A 145 -2.32 -12.50 -5.24
N GLY A 146 -2.61 -11.47 -6.03
CA GLY A 146 -3.76 -11.48 -6.96
C GLY A 146 -3.70 -12.62 -7.98
N SER A 147 -2.51 -13.12 -8.28
CA SER A 147 -2.28 -14.27 -9.16
C SER A 147 -2.06 -15.60 -8.43
N ALA A 148 -2.23 -15.64 -7.10
CA ALA A 148 -1.91 -16.84 -6.31
C ALA A 148 -2.64 -18.09 -6.78
N ALA A 149 -3.91 -17.98 -7.20
CA ALA A 149 -4.70 -19.11 -7.68
C ALA A 149 -4.10 -19.73 -8.96
N THR A 150 -3.73 -18.91 -9.95
CA THR A 150 -3.13 -19.38 -11.20
C THR A 150 -1.70 -19.89 -10.99
N ILE A 151 -0.96 -19.27 -10.08
CA ILE A 151 0.36 -19.76 -9.67
C ILE A 151 0.24 -21.16 -9.06
N ARG A 152 -0.69 -21.37 -8.11
CA ARG A 152 -0.89 -22.69 -7.47
C ARG A 152 -1.33 -23.75 -8.47
N GLN A 153 -2.35 -23.44 -9.28
CA GLN A 153 -3.01 -24.42 -10.14
C GLN A 153 -2.23 -24.75 -11.40
N ALA A 154 -1.61 -23.73 -12.02
CA ALA A 154 -1.00 -23.86 -13.35
C ALA A 154 0.49 -23.53 -13.39
N GLY A 155 1.10 -23.09 -12.29
CA GLY A 155 2.48 -22.62 -12.30
C GLY A 155 2.68 -21.36 -13.17
N ARG A 156 1.64 -20.56 -13.36
CA ARG A 156 1.69 -19.39 -14.25
C ARG A 156 0.96 -18.19 -13.66
N PHE A 157 1.42 -17.00 -14.05
CA PHE A 157 0.67 -15.77 -13.83
C PHE A 157 0.74 -14.84 -15.05
N PHE A 158 -0.31 -14.04 -15.23
CA PHE A 158 -0.57 -13.31 -16.46
C PHE A 158 -0.73 -11.83 -16.12
N LEU A 159 0.16 -10.97 -16.61
CA LEU A 159 0.13 -9.51 -16.40
C LEU A 159 0.57 -8.79 -17.67
N PRO A 160 0.07 -7.56 -17.96
CA PRO A 160 0.45 -6.80 -19.14
C PRO A 160 1.69 -5.93 -18.81
N ALA A 161 2.78 -6.57 -18.35
CA ALA A 161 3.93 -5.87 -17.80
C ALA A 161 5.11 -5.75 -18.78
N GLY A 162 5.11 -6.55 -19.86
CA GLY A 162 6.25 -6.60 -20.78
C GLY A 162 7.56 -6.84 -20.03
N ASP A 163 8.60 -6.11 -20.41
CA ASP A 163 9.92 -6.12 -19.79
C ASP A 163 10.12 -4.99 -18.75
N ALA A 164 9.03 -4.43 -18.22
CA ALA A 164 9.10 -3.35 -17.23
C ALA A 164 9.97 -3.79 -16.03
N ARG A 165 10.95 -2.95 -15.69
CA ARG A 165 11.77 -3.12 -14.49
C ARG A 165 11.12 -2.34 -13.35
N ILE A 166 10.84 -3.03 -12.25
CA ILE A 166 10.06 -2.48 -11.14
C ILE A 166 10.81 -2.75 -9.84
N ALA A 167 11.16 -1.71 -9.12
CA ALA A 167 11.73 -1.80 -7.77
C ALA A 167 10.64 -2.11 -6.73
N MET A 168 10.00 -3.30 -6.87
CA MET A 168 8.87 -3.72 -6.03
C MET A 168 9.27 -3.72 -4.56
N ILE A 169 8.33 -3.30 -3.70
CA ILE A 169 8.57 -3.18 -2.26
C ILE A 169 7.67 -4.14 -1.45
N ASP A 170 8.25 -4.72 -0.41
CA ASP A 170 7.50 -5.52 0.57
C ASP A 170 6.58 -4.62 1.41
N PRO A 171 5.30 -4.96 1.58
CA PRO A 171 4.38 -4.17 2.43
C PRO A 171 4.84 -4.06 3.89
N ARG A 172 5.64 -4.98 4.39
CA ARG A 172 6.24 -4.91 5.73
C ARG A 172 7.26 -3.78 5.85
N ASP A 173 8.01 -3.48 4.79
CA ASP A 173 8.98 -2.38 4.76
C ASP A 173 8.27 -1.02 4.67
N VAL A 174 7.18 -0.94 3.91
CA VAL A 174 6.33 0.26 3.88
C VAL A 174 5.73 0.51 5.27
N ALA A 175 5.25 -0.53 5.94
CA ALA A 175 4.70 -0.44 7.30
C ALA A 175 5.76 0.00 8.33
N ALA A 176 6.97 -0.55 8.27
CA ALA A 176 8.08 -0.18 9.14
C ALA A 176 8.50 1.29 8.92
N ALA A 177 8.56 1.75 7.67
CA ALA A 177 8.82 3.14 7.32
C ALA A 177 7.70 4.07 7.82
N ALA A 178 6.43 3.66 7.69
CA ALA A 178 5.29 4.42 8.22
C ALA A 178 5.35 4.53 9.74
N ALA A 179 5.65 3.45 10.45
CA ALA A 179 5.81 3.46 11.90
C ALA A 179 6.98 4.36 12.33
N ALA A 180 8.10 4.33 11.61
CA ALA A 180 9.23 5.24 11.85
C ALA A 180 8.82 6.71 11.66
N ALA A 181 8.22 7.06 10.53
CA ALA A 181 7.77 8.43 10.23
C ALA A 181 6.72 8.95 11.23
N LEU A 182 5.91 8.05 11.81
CA LEU A 182 4.96 8.38 12.86
C LEU A 182 5.62 8.62 14.22
N THR A 183 6.75 7.94 14.53
CA THR A 183 7.28 7.88 15.91
C THR A 183 8.58 8.66 16.12
N THR A 184 9.25 9.06 15.04
CA THR A 184 10.49 9.85 15.08
C THR A 184 10.26 11.27 14.54
N ASP A 185 11.17 12.18 14.84
CA ASP A 185 11.09 13.58 14.41
C ASP A 185 11.91 13.81 13.13
N GLY A 186 11.75 15.00 12.52
CA GLY A 186 12.52 15.42 11.35
C GLY A 186 11.93 15.01 10.01
N HIS A 187 10.70 14.47 9.98
CA HIS A 187 10.03 14.03 8.74
C HIS A 187 8.95 15.00 8.23
N ASP A 188 8.52 15.94 9.06
CA ASP A 188 7.43 16.87 8.72
C ASP A 188 7.75 17.66 7.44
N GLY A 189 6.77 17.72 6.53
CA GLY A 189 6.89 18.37 5.23
C GLY A 189 7.69 17.57 4.20
N ARG A 190 8.19 16.37 4.52
CA ARG A 190 8.99 15.56 3.60
C ARG A 190 8.15 14.56 2.83
N THR A 191 8.60 14.31 1.59
CA THR A 191 8.16 13.17 0.77
C THR A 191 9.29 12.15 0.73
N HIS A 192 9.00 10.92 1.14
CA HIS A 192 9.92 9.78 1.14
C HIS A 192 9.51 8.79 0.06
N VAL A 193 10.43 8.47 -0.85
CA VAL A 193 10.22 7.47 -1.91
C VAL A 193 10.72 6.12 -1.39
N LEU A 194 9.82 5.15 -1.31
CA LEU A 194 10.08 3.83 -0.74
C LEU A 194 10.12 2.79 -1.86
N THR A 195 11.24 2.08 -1.99
CA THR A 195 11.44 1.03 -2.98
C THR A 195 11.98 -0.24 -2.34
N GLY A 196 11.84 -1.37 -3.04
CA GLY A 196 12.62 -2.56 -2.74
C GLY A 196 14.10 -2.39 -3.13
N PRO A 197 14.93 -3.42 -2.86
CA PRO A 197 16.39 -3.32 -3.01
C PRO A 197 16.85 -3.33 -4.47
N GLU A 198 16.00 -3.77 -5.40
CA GLU A 198 16.37 -3.97 -6.79
C GLU A 198 15.20 -3.82 -7.75
N ALA A 199 15.47 -3.43 -9.00
CA ALA A 199 14.47 -3.34 -10.05
C ALA A 199 14.46 -4.64 -10.87
N LEU A 200 13.35 -5.40 -10.76
CA LEU A 200 13.15 -6.70 -11.40
C LEU A 200 12.09 -6.63 -12.50
N THR A 201 12.27 -7.44 -13.54
CA THR A 201 11.16 -7.78 -14.45
C THR A 201 10.28 -8.86 -13.80
N TYR A 202 9.05 -9.02 -14.28
CA TYR A 202 8.23 -10.15 -13.83
C TYR A 202 8.78 -11.53 -14.28
N GLY A 203 9.59 -11.56 -15.34
CA GLY A 203 10.37 -12.75 -15.69
C GLY A 203 11.43 -13.09 -14.64
N ASP A 204 12.11 -12.06 -14.08
CA ASP A 204 13.04 -12.26 -12.95
C ASP A 204 12.29 -12.75 -11.71
N VAL A 205 11.14 -12.15 -11.41
CA VAL A 205 10.26 -12.56 -10.30
C VAL A 205 9.85 -14.03 -10.45
N ALA A 206 9.41 -14.45 -11.64
CA ALA A 206 9.00 -15.84 -11.91
C ALA A 206 10.14 -16.84 -11.65
N ARG A 207 11.37 -16.50 -12.08
CA ARG A 207 12.57 -17.35 -11.82
C ARG A 207 12.84 -17.49 -10.32
N ARG A 208 12.78 -16.39 -9.56
CA ARG A 208 13.03 -16.41 -8.12
C ARG A 208 11.92 -17.14 -7.36
N LEU A 209 10.66 -16.93 -7.75
CA LEU A 209 9.53 -17.71 -7.24
C LEU A 209 9.77 -19.21 -7.44
N SER A 210 10.18 -19.62 -8.64
CA SER A 210 10.45 -21.03 -8.97
C SER A 210 11.49 -21.61 -8.00
N GLY A 211 12.54 -20.87 -7.69
CA GLY A 211 13.59 -21.30 -6.75
C GLY A 211 13.07 -21.49 -5.33
N VAL A 212 12.22 -20.60 -4.83
CA VAL A 212 11.68 -20.67 -3.46
C VAL A 212 10.57 -21.71 -3.34
N VAL A 213 9.67 -21.79 -4.35
CA VAL A 213 8.51 -22.71 -4.35
C VAL A 213 8.93 -24.14 -4.71
N GLY A 214 10.09 -24.34 -5.33
CA GLY A 214 10.64 -25.66 -5.69
C GLY A 214 10.02 -26.29 -6.94
N ARG A 215 9.31 -25.51 -7.75
CA ARG A 215 8.73 -25.95 -9.04
C ARG A 215 8.72 -24.81 -10.05
N PRO A 216 8.65 -25.09 -11.36
CA PRO A 216 8.61 -24.05 -12.37
C PRO A 216 7.39 -23.13 -12.21
N ILE A 217 7.66 -21.82 -12.19
CA ILE A 217 6.65 -20.75 -12.26
C ILE A 217 7.01 -19.89 -13.46
N GLU A 218 6.03 -19.59 -14.29
CA GLU A 218 6.20 -18.84 -15.53
C GLU A 218 5.39 -17.53 -15.49
N PHE A 219 6.04 -16.45 -15.88
CA PHE A 219 5.36 -15.19 -16.22
C PHE A 219 4.94 -15.23 -17.69
N VAL A 220 3.69 -14.90 -17.95
CA VAL A 220 3.16 -14.77 -19.31
C VAL A 220 2.73 -13.31 -19.49
N ASP A 221 3.44 -12.60 -20.35
CA ASP A 221 3.01 -11.27 -20.77
C ASP A 221 1.75 -11.36 -21.64
N VAL A 222 0.77 -10.52 -21.36
CA VAL A 222 -0.50 -10.51 -22.09
C VAL A 222 -0.84 -9.09 -22.54
N PRO A 223 -1.56 -8.93 -23.66
CA PRO A 223 -2.10 -7.62 -24.06
C PRO A 223 -3.05 -7.04 -23.00
N ASP A 224 -3.17 -5.71 -22.99
CA ASP A 224 -4.01 -4.97 -22.04
C ASP A 224 -5.47 -5.46 -22.06
N GLU A 225 -6.02 -5.78 -23.24
CA GLU A 225 -7.40 -6.31 -23.40
C GLU A 225 -7.57 -7.68 -22.71
N ALA A 226 -6.56 -8.54 -22.80
CA ALA A 226 -6.59 -9.86 -22.16
C ALA A 226 -6.47 -9.72 -20.63
N ALA A 227 -5.65 -8.76 -20.14
CA ALA A 227 -5.56 -8.43 -18.73
C ALA A 227 -6.89 -7.89 -18.18
N LEU A 228 -7.53 -6.95 -18.87
CA LEU A 228 -8.87 -6.43 -18.52
C LEU A 228 -9.89 -7.56 -18.40
N ALA A 229 -9.95 -8.45 -19.39
CA ALA A 229 -10.86 -9.61 -19.35
C ALA A 229 -10.53 -10.57 -18.19
N GLY A 230 -9.26 -10.75 -17.85
CA GLY A 230 -8.81 -11.54 -16.70
C GLY A 230 -9.25 -10.95 -15.37
N LEU A 231 -9.03 -9.65 -15.17
CA LEU A 231 -9.41 -8.92 -13.96
C LEU A 231 -10.94 -8.90 -13.76
N ALA A 232 -11.72 -8.74 -14.86
CA ALA A 232 -13.17 -8.81 -14.81
C ALA A 232 -13.65 -10.22 -14.36
N ARG A 233 -13.05 -11.30 -14.89
CA ARG A 233 -13.33 -12.68 -14.44
C ARG A 233 -12.95 -12.92 -12.98
N ALA A 234 -11.93 -12.23 -12.48
CA ALA A 234 -11.55 -12.24 -11.06
C ALA A 234 -12.48 -11.40 -10.16
N GLY A 235 -13.52 -10.76 -10.72
CA GLY A 235 -14.54 -10.03 -9.98
C GLY A 235 -14.20 -8.56 -9.70
N LEU A 236 -13.19 -8.00 -10.34
CA LEU A 236 -12.91 -6.56 -10.22
C LEU A 236 -13.98 -5.76 -10.99
N SER A 237 -14.35 -4.60 -10.42
CA SER A 237 -15.21 -3.67 -11.16
C SER A 237 -14.51 -3.16 -12.43
N PRO A 238 -15.27 -2.81 -13.49
CA PRO A 238 -14.67 -2.30 -14.73
C PRO A 238 -13.72 -1.12 -14.49
N TRP A 239 -14.14 -0.16 -13.68
CA TRP A 239 -13.31 0.98 -13.31
C TRP A 239 -11.96 0.55 -12.67
N LEU A 240 -11.99 -0.36 -11.71
CA LEU A 240 -10.76 -0.80 -11.02
C LEU A 240 -9.84 -1.58 -11.98
N ALA A 241 -10.39 -2.44 -12.83
CA ALA A 241 -9.62 -3.18 -13.82
C ALA A 241 -8.90 -2.25 -14.80
N GLU A 242 -9.59 -1.22 -15.30
CA GLU A 242 -9.02 -0.19 -16.18
C GLU A 242 -7.85 0.54 -15.48
N GLN A 243 -8.03 0.94 -14.21
CA GLN A 243 -6.97 1.63 -13.48
C GLN A 243 -5.76 0.72 -13.21
N VAL A 244 -5.97 -0.55 -12.90
CA VAL A 244 -4.88 -1.52 -12.73
C VAL A 244 -4.07 -1.65 -14.04
N VAL A 245 -4.73 -1.79 -15.18
CA VAL A 245 -4.06 -1.88 -16.48
C VAL A 245 -3.32 -0.57 -16.82
N ALA A 246 -3.92 0.59 -16.54
CA ALA A 246 -3.26 1.88 -16.75
C ALA A 246 -1.96 2.03 -15.91
N VAL A 247 -1.96 1.50 -14.69
CA VAL A 247 -0.71 1.44 -13.87
C VAL A 247 0.34 0.58 -14.54
N PHE A 248 -0.01 -0.57 -15.12
CA PHE A 248 0.97 -1.37 -15.87
C PHE A 248 1.52 -0.63 -17.09
N GLY A 249 0.71 0.19 -17.77
CA GLY A 249 1.20 1.11 -18.80
C GLY A 249 2.31 2.01 -18.28
N ALA A 250 2.07 2.71 -17.17
CA ALA A 250 3.07 3.57 -16.54
C ALA A 250 4.32 2.81 -16.05
N LEU A 251 4.16 1.56 -15.59
CA LEU A 251 5.29 0.71 -15.23
C LEU A 251 6.15 0.34 -16.45
N ARG A 252 5.52 0.06 -17.60
CA ARG A 252 6.25 -0.14 -18.88
C ARG A 252 7.01 1.11 -19.32
N ASP A 253 6.50 2.31 -18.98
CA ASP A 253 7.16 3.59 -19.21
C ASP A 253 8.28 3.90 -18.18
N GLY A 254 8.53 2.99 -17.22
CA GLY A 254 9.67 3.06 -16.30
C GLY A 254 9.45 3.85 -15.01
N VAL A 255 8.21 4.19 -14.66
CA VAL A 255 7.87 4.99 -13.46
C VAL A 255 8.50 4.44 -12.17
N ASN A 256 8.61 3.12 -12.02
CA ASN A 256 9.10 2.46 -10.79
C ASN A 256 10.46 1.75 -10.99
N ALA A 257 11.27 2.17 -11.97
CA ALA A 257 12.51 1.47 -12.31
C ALA A 257 13.70 1.80 -11.39
N SER A 258 13.65 2.90 -10.64
CA SER A 258 14.75 3.34 -9.78
C SER A 258 14.60 2.84 -8.34
N THR A 259 15.73 2.54 -7.69
CA THR A 259 15.80 2.19 -6.27
C THR A 259 16.24 3.38 -5.41
N THR A 260 15.89 3.36 -4.10
CA THR A 260 16.30 4.33 -3.10
C THR A 260 16.79 3.62 -1.84
N ASP A 261 17.59 4.30 -1.02
CA ASP A 261 18.04 3.82 0.29
C ASP A 261 17.06 4.17 1.42
N THR A 262 15.92 4.78 1.10
CA THR A 262 15.02 5.41 2.06
C THR A 262 14.45 4.43 3.11
N VAL A 263 14.19 3.17 2.75
CA VAL A 263 13.76 2.16 3.73
C VAL A 263 14.84 1.97 4.80
N ARG A 264 16.09 1.82 4.40
CA ARG A 264 17.22 1.68 5.34
C ARG A 264 17.42 2.94 6.18
N GLU A 265 17.32 4.11 5.57
CA GLU A 265 17.46 5.40 6.27
C GLU A 265 16.40 5.60 7.35
N LEU A 266 15.13 5.24 7.07
CA LEU A 266 14.03 5.40 8.01
C LEU A 266 13.98 4.33 9.09
N THR A 267 14.34 3.08 8.73
CA THR A 267 14.10 1.92 9.59
C THR A 267 15.36 1.34 10.23
N GLY A 268 16.53 1.68 9.70
CA GLY A 268 17.82 1.05 10.06
C GLY A 268 17.95 -0.39 9.55
N ARG A 269 17.03 -0.87 8.70
CA ARG A 269 17.02 -2.22 8.13
C ARG A 269 17.10 -2.15 6.61
N GLU A 270 17.81 -3.10 6.00
CA GLU A 270 17.76 -3.25 4.54
C GLU A 270 16.36 -3.65 4.09
N PRO A 271 15.89 -3.13 2.92
CA PRO A 271 14.62 -3.56 2.37
C PRO A 271 14.64 -5.03 2.01
N ARG A 272 13.53 -5.73 2.25
CA ARG A 272 13.35 -7.16 1.93
C ARG A 272 13.35 -7.38 0.42
N ASP A 273 13.98 -8.45 -0.01
CA ASP A 273 13.93 -8.90 -1.40
C ASP A 273 12.67 -9.70 -1.72
N ILE A 274 12.51 -10.07 -2.99
CA ILE A 274 11.35 -10.83 -3.45
C ILE A 274 11.35 -12.25 -2.88
N GLU A 275 12.50 -12.86 -2.64
CA GLU A 275 12.61 -14.19 -2.03
C GLU A 275 12.12 -14.19 -0.58
N ASP A 276 12.43 -13.14 0.20
CA ASP A 276 11.92 -12.96 1.56
C ASP A 276 10.39 -12.80 1.58
N PHE A 277 9.86 -12.03 0.61
CA PHE A 277 8.42 -11.91 0.43
C PHE A 277 7.77 -13.26 0.08
N VAL A 278 8.35 -14.02 -0.85
CA VAL A 278 7.81 -15.32 -1.28
C VAL A 278 7.86 -16.34 -0.15
N ARG A 279 8.98 -16.42 0.61
CA ARG A 279 9.07 -17.32 1.78
C ARG A 279 7.99 -16.98 2.82
N TRP A 280 7.78 -15.71 3.07
CA TRP A 280 6.73 -15.25 4.00
C TRP A 280 5.32 -15.56 3.51
N SER A 281 5.06 -15.42 2.21
CA SER A 281 3.74 -15.66 1.59
C SER A 281 3.58 -17.09 1.05
N ALA A 282 4.56 -17.97 1.26
CA ALA A 282 4.57 -19.34 0.72
C ALA A 282 3.26 -20.12 0.92
N PRO A 283 2.58 -20.06 2.09
CA PRO A 283 1.31 -20.76 2.26
C PRO A 283 0.21 -20.33 1.28
N LEU A 284 0.32 -19.14 0.70
CA LEU A 284 -0.63 -18.61 -0.29
C LEU A 284 -0.25 -18.99 -1.73
N LEU A 285 0.99 -19.36 -1.99
CA LEU A 285 1.56 -19.59 -3.33
C LEU A 285 1.87 -21.06 -3.60
N GLN A 286 1.93 -21.92 -2.59
CA GLN A 286 2.16 -23.36 -2.72
C GLN A 286 0.82 -24.10 -2.89
N SER A 287 0.87 -25.22 -3.63
CA SER A 287 -0.21 -26.21 -3.67
C SER A 287 -0.19 -27.01 -2.37
N ASP A 288 -1.35 -27.40 -1.87
CA ASP A 288 -1.47 -28.32 -0.76
C ASP A 288 -0.83 -29.67 -1.11
#